data_36ddd0b416a3d2bf72e3f575268cb2d9
#
_entry.id   36ddd0b416a3d2bf72e3f575268cb2d9
#
_cell.length_a   1.000
_cell.length_b   1.000
_cell.length_c   1.000
_cell.angle_alpha   90.00
_cell.angle_beta   90.00
_cell.angle_gamma   90.00
#
_symmetry.space_group_name_H-M   'P 1'
#
loop_
_entity.id
_entity.type
_entity.pdbx_description
1 polymer ?
#
loop_
_entity_poly.entity_id
_entity_poly.type
_entity_poly.pdbx_seq_one_letter_code
_entity_poly.pdbx_strand_id
1 'polypeptide(L)'
;MSEKTVTVKSEVKSLAIVVIIAMFIRTFVFELFYVPTPSMQASILVGDYIFSTKYNYGYSIYSIPFNPDIFEGRIFANMPEIGDVVIMRPPHMMHERYVKRLIALPGDKIQIIDDLIYLNDKPIKRIEVGEFIDDNGIIFRKFRETLPNGSSYFVYKLKTPLGRYSHELSNFGPHTVEADRYFFLGDNRDNSGDSRYQLSTVPFKNLIAKGQFVFFSIVTPLWDAKETIIGQIKRVGAWATSLRFNRFFTSLYEPNELILEDGK
;
A
#
# COMPACT_ATOMS: atom_id res chain seq x y z
N MET A 1 -0.83 -46.66 -28.06
CA MET A 1 -0.76 -45.28 -27.49
C MET A 1 0.53 -44.65 -28.00
N SER A 2 0.41 -43.65 -28.85
CA SER A 2 1.58 -42.93 -29.41
C SER A 2 2.14 -41.98 -28.35
N GLU A 3 3.31 -42.24 -27.80
CA GLU A 3 4.07 -41.27 -27.02
C GLU A 3 4.43 -40.10 -27.93
N LYS A 4 3.80 -38.96 -27.71
CA LYS A 4 4.23 -37.69 -28.33
C LYS A 4 5.63 -37.39 -27.80
N THR A 5 6.66 -37.61 -28.62
CA THR A 5 8.01 -37.11 -28.35
C THR A 5 7.94 -35.59 -28.22
N VAL A 6 7.99 -35.10 -26.99
CA VAL A 6 8.00 -33.65 -26.70
C VAL A 6 9.38 -33.15 -27.13
N THR A 7 9.40 -32.38 -28.20
CA THR A 7 10.64 -31.81 -28.73
C THR A 7 11.03 -30.60 -27.86
N VAL A 8 12.30 -30.40 -27.51
CA VAL A 8 12.82 -29.25 -26.77
C VAL A 8 12.28 -27.91 -27.29
N LYS A 9 12.14 -27.81 -28.63
CA LYS A 9 11.54 -26.64 -29.28
C LYS A 9 10.09 -26.40 -28.86
N SER A 10 9.30 -27.45 -28.63
CA SER A 10 7.91 -27.36 -28.15
C SER A 10 7.84 -26.88 -26.72
N GLU A 11 8.74 -27.34 -25.85
CA GLU A 11 8.81 -26.92 -24.45
C GLU A 11 9.22 -25.44 -24.32
N VAL A 12 10.26 -25.03 -25.06
CA VAL A 12 10.69 -23.63 -25.11
C VAL A 12 9.57 -22.72 -25.58
N LYS A 13 8.82 -23.12 -26.62
CA LYS A 13 7.66 -22.36 -27.10
C LYS A 13 6.57 -22.25 -26.04
N SER A 14 6.26 -23.35 -25.35
CA SER A 14 5.25 -23.35 -24.29
C SER A 14 5.67 -22.46 -23.11
N LEU A 15 6.92 -22.53 -22.70
CA LEU A 15 7.48 -21.68 -21.66
C LEU A 15 7.40 -20.18 -22.06
N ALA A 16 7.78 -19.85 -23.30
CA ALA A 16 7.69 -18.48 -23.81
C ALA A 16 6.26 -17.94 -23.77
N ILE A 17 5.27 -18.74 -24.16
CA ILE A 17 3.85 -18.36 -24.08
C ILE A 17 3.43 -18.10 -22.65
N VAL A 18 3.78 -18.96 -21.70
CA VAL A 18 3.48 -18.79 -20.27
C VAL A 18 4.08 -17.49 -19.75
N VAL A 19 5.34 -17.20 -20.05
CA VAL A 19 6.02 -15.96 -19.67
C VAL A 19 5.31 -14.73 -20.24
N ILE A 20 4.95 -14.77 -21.53
CA ILE A 20 4.21 -13.66 -22.18
C ILE A 20 2.86 -13.42 -21.51
N ILE A 21 2.09 -14.48 -21.23
CA ILE A 21 0.80 -14.38 -20.54
C ILE A 21 1.00 -13.81 -19.14
N ALA A 22 1.97 -14.31 -18.38
CA ALA A 22 2.27 -13.82 -17.04
C ALA A 22 2.66 -12.33 -17.04
N MET A 23 3.50 -11.91 -18.00
CA MET A 23 3.87 -10.52 -18.18
C MET A 23 2.67 -9.65 -18.57
N PHE A 24 1.79 -10.16 -19.45
CA PHE A 24 0.55 -9.46 -19.84
C PHE A 24 -0.36 -9.24 -18.62
N ILE A 25 -0.64 -10.30 -17.84
CA ILE A 25 -1.46 -10.21 -16.63
C ILE A 25 -0.84 -9.22 -15.64
N ARG A 26 0.46 -9.34 -15.36
CA ARG A 26 1.17 -8.46 -14.43
C ARG A 26 1.18 -7.00 -14.89
N THR A 27 1.22 -6.74 -16.19
CA THR A 27 1.26 -5.38 -16.75
C THR A 27 -0.12 -4.75 -16.74
N PHE A 28 -1.15 -5.48 -17.15
CA PHE A 28 -2.46 -4.90 -17.48
C PHE A 28 -3.57 -5.26 -16.50
N VAL A 29 -3.45 -6.33 -15.74
CA VAL A 29 -4.57 -6.79 -14.89
C VAL A 29 -4.28 -6.54 -13.43
N PHE A 30 -3.41 -7.33 -12.82
CA PHE A 30 -3.12 -7.22 -11.40
C PHE A 30 -1.64 -7.52 -11.08
N GLU A 31 -1.24 -7.08 -9.91
CA GLU A 31 0.08 -7.41 -9.33
C GLU A 31 -0.07 -7.62 -7.82
N LEU A 32 0.68 -8.58 -7.28
CA LEU A 32 0.78 -8.78 -5.83
C LEU A 32 1.92 -7.91 -5.29
N PHE A 33 1.59 -7.05 -4.33
CA PHE A 33 2.54 -6.17 -3.67
C PHE A 33 2.86 -6.66 -2.27
N TYR A 34 4.13 -6.94 -2.02
CA TYR A 34 4.64 -7.20 -0.68
C TYR A 34 4.77 -5.90 0.11
N VAL A 35 4.36 -5.91 1.36
CA VAL A 35 4.41 -4.76 2.28
C VAL A 35 5.56 -4.93 3.28
N PRO A 36 6.68 -4.21 3.12
CA PRO A 36 7.85 -4.35 3.98
C PRO A 36 7.85 -3.40 5.19
N THR A 37 6.95 -2.41 5.25
CA THR A 37 6.99 -1.34 6.24
C THR A 37 5.67 -1.18 6.99
N PRO A 38 5.70 -0.72 8.27
CA PRO A 38 4.51 -0.59 9.09
C PRO A 38 3.72 0.71 8.87
N SER A 39 4.01 1.48 7.81
CA SER A 39 3.38 2.81 7.60
C SER A 39 1.85 2.78 7.38
N MET A 40 1.29 1.60 7.08
CA MET A 40 -0.14 1.35 6.91
C MET A 40 -0.69 0.37 7.96
N GLN A 41 0.00 0.19 9.09
CA GLN A 41 -0.21 -0.90 10.05
C GLN A 41 -1.63 -1.00 10.62
N ALA A 42 -2.38 0.09 10.66
CA ALA A 42 -3.79 0.05 11.09
C ALA A 42 -4.72 -0.70 10.11
N SER A 43 -4.30 -0.88 8.85
CA SER A 43 -5.05 -1.58 7.79
C SER A 43 -4.24 -2.71 7.17
N ILE A 44 -2.93 -2.54 7.01
CA ILE A 44 -2.03 -3.43 6.28
C ILE A 44 -0.80 -3.71 7.14
N LEU A 45 -0.53 -4.97 7.43
CA LEU A 45 0.60 -5.38 8.26
C LEU A 45 1.85 -5.63 7.40
N VAL A 46 3.02 -5.51 8.04
CA VAL A 46 4.27 -6.00 7.44
C VAL A 46 4.13 -7.50 7.15
N GLY A 47 4.50 -7.91 5.95
CA GLY A 47 4.35 -9.29 5.49
C GLY A 47 3.05 -9.58 4.73
N ASP A 48 2.14 -8.62 4.62
CA ASP A 48 0.98 -8.73 3.74
C ASP A 48 1.38 -8.64 2.27
N TYR A 49 0.72 -9.44 1.44
CA TYR A 49 0.73 -9.33 -0.02
C TYR A 49 -0.61 -8.80 -0.49
N ILE A 50 -0.61 -7.59 -1.00
CA ILE A 50 -1.80 -6.89 -1.46
C ILE A 50 -2.11 -7.30 -2.90
N PHE A 51 -3.34 -7.78 -3.14
CA PHE A 51 -3.88 -7.87 -4.50
C PHE A 51 -4.22 -6.47 -4.98
N SER A 52 -3.60 -6.04 -6.07
CA SER A 52 -3.77 -4.70 -6.61
C SER A 52 -4.08 -4.73 -8.10
N THR A 53 -4.98 -3.84 -8.53
CA THR A 53 -5.48 -3.76 -9.89
C THR A 53 -4.97 -2.49 -10.58
N LYS A 54 -4.42 -2.64 -11.79
CA LYS A 54 -3.80 -1.54 -12.53
C LYS A 54 -4.80 -0.78 -13.39
N TYR A 55 -5.78 -1.47 -13.94
CA TYR A 55 -6.81 -0.89 -14.82
C TYR A 55 -7.67 0.18 -14.12
N ASN A 56 -7.72 0.21 -12.79
CA ASN A 56 -8.49 1.22 -12.05
C ASN A 56 -8.05 2.65 -12.33
N TYR A 57 -6.75 2.86 -12.58
CA TYR A 57 -6.23 4.22 -12.87
C TYR A 57 -5.76 4.36 -14.32
N GLY A 58 -5.81 3.27 -15.12
CA GLY A 58 -5.16 3.19 -16.42
C GLY A 58 -3.64 2.99 -16.28
N TYR A 59 -2.89 3.18 -17.36
CA TYR A 59 -1.50 2.74 -17.46
C TYR A 59 -0.55 3.92 -17.71
N SER A 60 0.44 4.04 -16.85
CA SER A 60 1.63 4.87 -17.08
C SER A 60 2.84 3.98 -17.37
N ILE A 61 3.97 4.58 -17.72
CA ILE A 61 5.23 3.83 -17.86
C ILE A 61 5.59 3.03 -16.59
N TYR A 62 5.16 3.51 -15.40
CA TYR A 62 5.39 2.83 -14.12
C TYR A 62 4.48 1.62 -13.87
N SER A 63 3.44 1.44 -14.68
CA SER A 63 2.59 0.24 -14.67
C SER A 63 3.23 -0.92 -15.43
N ILE A 64 4.23 -0.63 -16.29
CA ILE A 64 4.91 -1.59 -17.16
C ILE A 64 6.18 -2.10 -16.46
N PRO A 65 6.50 -3.40 -16.53
CA PRO A 65 7.77 -3.92 -16.03
C PRO A 65 8.96 -3.18 -16.67
N PHE A 66 10.00 -2.94 -15.87
CA PHE A 66 11.22 -2.23 -16.26
C PHE A 66 11.04 -0.74 -16.59
N ASN A 67 9.82 -0.20 -16.52
CA ASN A 67 9.48 1.21 -16.77
C ASN A 67 10.09 1.75 -18.08
N PRO A 68 9.77 1.13 -19.24
CA PRO A 68 10.33 1.58 -20.51
C PRO A 68 9.84 3.00 -20.81
N ASP A 69 10.73 3.87 -21.28
CA ASP A 69 10.42 5.25 -21.67
C ASP A 69 9.85 5.28 -23.09
N ILE A 70 8.60 4.83 -23.25
CA ILE A 70 7.93 4.67 -24.54
C ILE A 70 6.77 5.63 -24.77
N PHE A 71 6.27 6.27 -23.72
CA PHE A 71 5.23 7.32 -23.79
C PHE A 71 5.22 8.16 -22.53
N GLU A 72 4.65 9.35 -22.60
CA GLU A 72 4.41 10.21 -21.46
C GLU A 72 2.94 10.16 -21.01
N GLY A 73 2.71 10.50 -19.73
CA GLY A 73 1.36 10.58 -19.18
C GLY A 73 0.73 9.23 -18.86
N ARG A 74 -0.55 9.08 -19.21
CA ARG A 74 -1.35 7.91 -18.85
C ARG A 74 -2.35 7.54 -19.96
N ILE A 75 -2.42 6.24 -20.29
CA ILE A 75 -3.37 5.66 -21.24
C ILE A 75 -4.57 5.12 -20.47
N PHE A 76 -5.79 5.33 -20.97
CA PHE A 76 -7.05 4.94 -20.32
C PHE A 76 -7.15 5.49 -18.89
N ALA A 77 -6.80 6.77 -18.74
CA ALA A 77 -6.79 7.46 -17.44
C ALA A 77 -8.17 7.43 -16.77
N ASN A 78 -8.20 6.96 -15.53
CA ASN A 78 -9.37 7.01 -14.66
C ASN A 78 -8.96 7.58 -13.30
N MET A 79 -9.70 8.57 -12.82
CA MET A 79 -9.31 9.30 -11.61
C MET A 79 -9.46 8.44 -10.36
N PRO A 80 -8.50 8.51 -9.42
CA PRO A 80 -8.63 7.85 -8.13
C PRO A 80 -9.65 8.59 -7.25
N GLU A 81 -10.22 7.88 -6.29
CA GLU A 81 -11.18 8.39 -5.33
C GLU A 81 -10.53 8.57 -3.95
N ILE A 82 -10.99 9.57 -3.17
CA ILE A 82 -10.55 9.73 -1.78
C ILE A 82 -10.88 8.46 -0.98
N GLY A 83 -9.91 8.04 -0.16
CA GLY A 83 -9.98 6.76 0.57
C GLY A 83 -9.29 5.59 -0.13
N ASP A 84 -8.96 5.71 -1.42
CA ASP A 84 -8.23 4.67 -2.15
C ASP A 84 -6.88 4.34 -1.48
N VAL A 85 -6.59 3.06 -1.34
CA VAL A 85 -5.25 2.56 -1.01
C VAL A 85 -4.47 2.41 -2.30
N VAL A 86 -3.45 3.24 -2.46
CA VAL A 86 -2.74 3.42 -3.73
C VAL A 86 -1.30 2.93 -3.63
N ILE A 87 -0.91 2.09 -4.58
CA ILE A 87 0.48 1.74 -4.83
C ILE A 87 1.05 2.76 -5.81
N MET A 88 2.16 3.40 -5.44
CA MET A 88 2.76 4.50 -6.21
C MET A 88 4.28 4.49 -6.17
N ARG A 89 4.90 5.27 -7.06
CA ARG A 89 6.31 5.63 -6.99
C ARG A 89 6.47 7.02 -6.36
N PRO A 90 7.22 7.13 -5.24
CA PRO A 90 7.53 8.42 -4.66
C PRO A 90 8.29 9.30 -5.66
N PRO A 91 7.96 10.61 -5.81
CA PRO A 91 8.64 11.47 -6.78
C PRO A 91 10.15 11.58 -6.58
N HIS A 92 10.63 11.45 -5.34
CA HIS A 92 12.04 11.58 -4.98
C HIS A 92 12.78 10.24 -4.86
N MET A 93 12.06 9.11 -4.88
CA MET A 93 12.61 7.75 -4.76
C MET A 93 11.97 6.83 -5.79
N MET A 94 12.20 7.10 -7.07
CA MET A 94 11.53 6.44 -8.21
C MET A 94 11.80 4.94 -8.30
N HIS A 95 12.83 4.42 -7.62
CA HIS A 95 13.12 2.97 -7.56
C HIS A 95 12.27 2.24 -6.52
N GLU A 96 11.69 2.98 -5.56
CA GLU A 96 10.86 2.43 -4.51
C GLU A 96 9.37 2.43 -4.89
N ARG A 97 8.59 1.68 -4.13
CA ARG A 97 7.14 1.63 -4.25
C ARG A 97 6.53 1.81 -2.87
N TYR A 98 5.63 2.76 -2.77
CA TYR A 98 4.92 3.08 -1.54
C TYR A 98 3.46 2.66 -1.63
N VAL A 99 2.91 2.30 -0.48
CA VAL A 99 1.47 2.10 -0.30
C VAL A 99 0.99 3.13 0.70
N LYS A 100 0.01 3.96 0.31
CA LYS A 100 -0.58 5.00 1.13
C LYS A 100 -2.06 5.16 0.82
N ARG A 101 -2.79 5.84 1.70
CA ARG A 101 -4.20 6.18 1.49
C ARG A 101 -4.34 7.58 0.90
N LEU A 102 -5.15 7.71 -0.13
CA LEU A 102 -5.48 8.97 -0.78
C LEU A 102 -6.45 9.77 0.10
N ILE A 103 -6.06 10.98 0.47
CA ILE A 103 -6.83 11.84 1.39
C ILE A 103 -7.36 13.09 0.68
N ALA A 104 -6.60 13.69 -0.24
CA ALA A 104 -7.05 14.87 -0.95
C ALA A 104 -6.71 14.80 -2.45
N LEU A 105 -7.63 15.32 -3.25
CA LEU A 105 -7.60 15.38 -4.72
C LEU A 105 -7.01 16.71 -5.19
N PRO A 106 -6.66 16.83 -6.49
CA PRO A 106 -6.28 18.12 -7.10
C PRO A 106 -7.32 19.20 -6.80
N GLY A 107 -6.87 20.36 -6.30
CA GLY A 107 -7.70 21.49 -5.93
C GLY A 107 -8.26 21.45 -4.51
N ASP A 108 -8.22 20.32 -3.81
CA ASP A 108 -8.62 20.26 -2.41
C ASP A 108 -7.63 21.03 -1.52
N LYS A 109 -8.19 21.73 -0.52
CA LYS A 109 -7.43 22.35 0.56
C LYS A 109 -7.35 21.39 1.74
N ILE A 110 -6.14 20.97 2.10
CA ILE A 110 -5.89 20.11 3.25
C ILE A 110 -5.15 20.86 4.35
N GLN A 111 -5.56 20.64 5.58
CA GLN A 111 -4.90 21.12 6.79
C GLN A 111 -5.02 20.05 7.88
N ILE A 112 -4.00 19.90 8.70
CA ILE A 112 -4.03 19.04 9.88
C ILE A 112 -3.73 19.94 11.08
N ILE A 113 -4.61 19.92 12.08
CA ILE A 113 -4.50 20.69 13.32
C ILE A 113 -4.68 19.70 14.46
N ASP A 114 -3.67 19.55 15.31
CA ASP A 114 -3.69 18.64 16.45
C ASP A 114 -4.17 17.23 16.04
N ASP A 115 -3.57 16.71 14.95
CA ASP A 115 -3.88 15.40 14.36
C ASP A 115 -5.23 15.29 13.64
N LEU A 116 -6.11 16.28 13.72
CA LEU A 116 -7.39 16.26 13.02
C LEU A 116 -7.24 16.81 11.61
N ILE A 117 -7.68 16.04 10.63
CA ILE A 117 -7.66 16.43 9.21
C ILE A 117 -8.86 17.37 8.94
N TYR A 118 -8.56 18.50 8.30
CA TYR A 118 -9.53 19.39 7.70
C TYR A 118 -9.39 19.30 6.18
N LEU A 119 -10.47 18.91 5.52
CA LEU A 119 -10.57 18.87 4.07
C LEU A 119 -11.58 19.90 3.59
N ASN A 120 -11.12 20.88 2.79
CA ASN A 120 -11.90 22.02 2.34
C ASN A 120 -12.56 22.77 3.52
N ASP A 121 -11.74 23.08 4.52
CA ASP A 121 -12.10 23.77 5.77
C ASP A 121 -13.10 23.04 6.68
N LYS A 122 -13.39 21.76 6.39
CA LYS A 122 -14.29 20.91 7.20
C LYS A 122 -13.49 19.79 7.87
N PRO A 123 -13.63 19.61 9.19
CA PRO A 123 -13.00 18.49 9.86
C PRO A 123 -13.62 17.17 9.39
N ILE A 124 -12.79 16.14 9.15
CA ILE A 124 -13.30 14.80 8.94
C ILE A 124 -13.80 14.22 10.28
N LYS A 125 -14.76 13.29 10.19
CA LYS A 125 -15.23 12.60 11.38
C LYS A 125 -14.14 11.65 11.87
N ARG A 126 -13.77 11.77 13.16
CA ARG A 126 -12.78 10.93 13.83
C ARG A 126 -13.28 10.51 15.19
N ILE A 127 -13.25 9.21 15.48
CA ILE A 127 -13.73 8.61 16.73
C ILE A 127 -12.64 7.69 17.25
N GLU A 128 -12.26 7.85 18.50
CA GLU A 128 -11.37 6.91 19.18
C GLU A 128 -12.15 5.61 19.48
N VAL A 129 -11.56 4.48 19.11
CA VAL A 129 -12.22 3.16 19.19
C VAL A 129 -11.43 2.17 20.05
N GLY A 130 -10.27 2.56 20.60
CA GLY A 130 -9.48 1.73 21.47
C GLY A 130 -7.99 2.00 21.40
N GLU A 131 -7.21 1.06 21.88
CA GLU A 131 -5.74 1.08 21.84
C GLU A 131 -5.22 -0.18 21.15
N PHE A 132 -4.01 -0.09 20.63
CA PHE A 132 -3.23 -1.20 20.09
C PHE A 132 -1.84 -1.16 20.71
N ILE A 133 -1.30 -2.31 21.07
CA ILE A 133 0.07 -2.46 21.58
C ILE A 133 0.84 -3.29 20.57
N ASP A 134 1.96 -2.76 20.07
CA ASP A 134 2.81 -3.51 19.14
C ASP A 134 3.70 -4.54 19.86
N ASP A 135 4.44 -5.35 19.07
CA ASP A 135 5.34 -6.39 19.60
C ASP A 135 6.49 -5.83 20.45
N ASN A 136 6.76 -4.53 20.40
CA ASN A 136 7.77 -3.82 21.19
C ASN A 136 7.19 -3.18 22.45
N GLY A 137 5.89 -3.36 22.72
CA GLY A 137 5.18 -2.75 23.83
C GLY A 137 4.83 -1.27 23.62
N ILE A 138 4.93 -0.76 22.40
CA ILE A 138 4.54 0.63 22.07
C ILE A 138 3.03 0.71 21.99
N ILE A 139 2.45 1.67 22.73
CA ILE A 139 1.00 1.86 22.78
C ILE A 139 0.57 2.90 21.75
N PHE A 140 -0.39 2.51 20.92
CA PHE A 140 -1.06 3.37 19.95
C PHE A 140 -2.52 3.56 20.35
N ARG A 141 -3.04 4.78 20.17
CA ARG A 141 -4.48 5.04 20.17
C ARG A 141 -5.01 4.67 18.79
N LYS A 142 -6.11 3.95 18.73
CA LYS A 142 -6.78 3.55 17.51
C LYS A 142 -7.98 4.46 17.26
N PHE A 143 -8.06 5.05 16.08
CA PHE A 143 -9.17 5.88 15.66
C PHE A 143 -9.83 5.31 14.42
N ARG A 144 -11.14 5.53 14.30
CA ARG A 144 -11.88 5.38 13.05
C ARG A 144 -12.05 6.76 12.45
N GLU A 145 -11.53 6.97 11.25
CA GLU A 145 -11.74 8.15 10.44
C GLU A 145 -12.75 7.87 9.35
N THR A 146 -13.59 8.87 9.02
CA THR A 146 -14.56 8.81 7.95
C THR A 146 -14.40 10.03 7.06
N LEU A 147 -14.09 9.80 5.78
CA LEU A 147 -13.92 10.83 4.76
C LEU A 147 -15.28 11.33 4.26
N PRO A 148 -15.34 12.49 3.57
CA PRO A 148 -16.59 13.09 3.10
C PRO A 148 -17.41 12.20 2.17
N ASN A 149 -16.79 11.27 1.43
CA ASN A 149 -17.46 10.30 0.57
C ASN A 149 -18.03 9.08 1.33
N GLY A 150 -17.89 9.05 2.67
CA GLY A 150 -18.35 7.94 3.51
C GLY A 150 -17.32 6.82 3.73
N SER A 151 -16.19 6.83 3.03
CA SER A 151 -15.12 5.83 3.25
C SER A 151 -14.59 5.93 4.68
N SER A 152 -14.61 4.80 5.39
CA SER A 152 -14.14 4.70 6.77
C SER A 152 -12.98 3.72 6.87
N TYR A 153 -12.01 4.03 7.72
CA TYR A 153 -10.83 3.19 7.94
C TYR A 153 -10.24 3.45 9.33
N PHE A 154 -9.38 2.55 9.78
CA PHE A 154 -8.66 2.75 11.04
C PHE A 154 -7.32 3.44 10.83
N VAL A 155 -6.93 4.22 11.84
CA VAL A 155 -5.59 4.84 11.92
C VAL A 155 -5.00 4.63 13.30
N TYR A 156 -3.68 4.50 13.35
CA TYR A 156 -2.90 4.46 14.57
C TYR A 156 -2.18 5.78 14.81
N LYS A 157 -2.19 6.20 16.07
CA LYS A 157 -1.46 7.34 16.58
C LYS A 157 -0.75 6.95 17.88
N LEU A 158 0.52 7.30 18.04
CA LEU A 158 1.25 7.04 19.27
C LEU A 158 0.51 7.66 20.48
N LYS A 159 0.33 6.88 21.53
CA LYS A 159 -0.26 7.39 22.79
C LYS A 159 0.65 8.42 23.45
N THR A 160 1.95 8.17 23.40
CA THR A 160 2.97 9.11 23.87
C THR A 160 3.80 9.57 22.67
N PRO A 161 3.74 10.85 22.28
CA PRO A 161 4.52 11.38 21.18
C PRO A 161 6.03 11.16 21.40
N LEU A 162 6.72 10.70 20.37
CA LEU A 162 8.18 10.49 20.39
C LEU A 162 8.89 11.73 19.82
N GLY A 163 9.08 12.75 20.70
CA GLY A 163 9.88 13.94 20.37
C GLY A 163 9.24 14.89 19.36
N ARG A 164 10.09 15.77 18.79
CA ARG A 164 9.68 16.85 17.88
C ARG A 164 8.99 16.33 16.60
N TYR A 165 9.43 15.19 16.07
CA TYR A 165 8.91 14.63 14.84
C TYR A 165 7.41 14.31 14.91
N SER A 166 6.95 13.71 16.00
CA SER A 166 5.52 13.44 16.18
C SER A 166 4.69 14.72 16.24
N HIS A 167 5.23 15.78 16.83
CA HIS A 167 4.56 17.09 16.89
C HIS A 167 4.47 17.75 15.50
N GLU A 168 5.53 17.67 14.70
CA GLU A 168 5.55 18.20 13.34
C GLU A 168 4.55 17.49 12.44
N LEU A 169 4.35 16.18 12.61
CA LEU A 169 3.35 15.40 11.87
C LEU A 169 1.91 15.66 12.31
N SER A 170 1.71 16.20 13.52
CA SER A 170 0.39 16.52 14.07
C SER A 170 -0.20 17.82 13.51
N ASN A 171 0.65 18.65 12.90
CA ASN A 171 0.25 19.94 12.33
C ASN A 171 0.83 20.10 10.92
N PHE A 172 -0.03 20.38 9.94
CA PHE A 172 0.36 20.52 8.54
C PHE A 172 -0.54 21.52 7.81
N GLY A 173 0.02 22.29 6.91
CA GLY A 173 -0.72 23.19 6.02
C GLY A 173 -1.13 24.50 6.68
N PRO A 174 -2.17 25.21 6.13
CA PRO A 174 -3.01 24.79 5.01
C PRO A 174 -2.25 24.64 3.68
N HIS A 175 -2.60 23.64 2.90
CA HIS A 175 -2.01 23.38 1.59
C HIS A 175 -3.12 23.07 0.57
N THR A 176 -3.09 23.73 -0.59
CA THR A 176 -3.98 23.39 -1.70
C THR A 176 -3.24 22.46 -2.63
N VAL A 177 -3.81 21.27 -2.86
CA VAL A 177 -3.22 20.26 -3.71
C VAL A 177 -3.15 20.75 -5.15
N GLU A 178 -1.98 20.72 -5.74
CA GLU A 178 -1.71 21.20 -7.09
C GLU A 178 -2.49 20.38 -8.14
N ALA A 179 -2.69 20.96 -9.32
CA ALA A 179 -3.28 20.26 -10.44
C ALA A 179 -2.47 18.98 -10.79
N ASP A 180 -3.19 17.90 -11.14
CA ASP A 180 -2.61 16.59 -11.46
C ASP A 180 -1.77 15.95 -10.36
N ARG A 181 -1.95 16.40 -9.10
CA ARG A 181 -1.26 15.84 -7.93
C ARG A 181 -2.26 15.39 -6.86
N TYR A 182 -1.80 14.53 -5.98
CA TYR A 182 -2.62 13.85 -4.98
C TYR A 182 -1.91 13.86 -3.63
N PHE A 183 -2.67 13.98 -2.56
CA PHE A 183 -2.15 14.01 -1.18
C PHE A 183 -2.45 12.70 -0.46
N PHE A 184 -1.43 12.07 0.10
CA PHE A 184 -1.49 10.75 0.69
C PHE A 184 -1.05 10.74 2.14
N LEU A 185 -1.71 9.94 2.98
CA LEU A 185 -1.29 9.66 4.35
C LEU A 185 -1.11 8.15 4.58
N GLY A 186 -0.23 7.82 5.53
CA GLY A 186 -0.18 6.48 6.10
C GLY A 186 -1.24 6.29 7.16
N ASP A 187 -1.77 5.08 7.27
CA ASP A 187 -2.73 4.73 8.32
C ASP A 187 -2.05 4.61 9.71
N ASN A 188 -0.71 4.41 9.75
CA ASN A 188 0.11 4.58 10.95
C ASN A 188 0.71 5.99 10.96
N ARG A 189 -0.01 6.94 11.54
CA ARG A 189 0.20 8.38 11.41
C ARG A 189 1.57 8.87 11.87
N ASP A 190 2.12 8.30 12.92
CA ASP A 190 3.42 8.70 13.47
C ASP A 190 4.59 7.88 12.92
N ASN A 191 4.31 6.85 12.11
CA ASN A 191 5.33 6.01 11.49
C ASN A 191 5.13 5.92 9.97
N SER A 192 5.02 7.09 9.33
CA SER A 192 4.78 7.17 7.89
C SER A 192 5.52 8.35 7.24
N GLY A 193 6.42 8.05 6.32
CA GLY A 193 6.94 9.03 5.36
C GLY A 193 5.90 9.28 4.28
N ASP A 194 4.97 10.21 4.53
CA ASP A 194 3.85 10.53 3.65
C ASP A 194 3.86 12.00 3.19
N SER A 195 2.76 12.49 2.62
CA SER A 195 2.71 13.81 1.99
C SER A 195 2.92 14.99 2.95
N ARG A 196 2.81 14.76 4.24
CA ARG A 196 3.13 15.78 5.26
C ARG A 196 4.63 16.09 5.33
N TYR A 197 5.50 15.16 4.92
CA TYR A 197 6.95 15.27 5.14
C TYR A 197 7.77 14.81 3.93
N GLN A 198 8.02 13.52 3.78
CA GLN A 198 8.98 12.99 2.79
C GLN A 198 8.39 12.83 1.39
N LEU A 199 7.12 12.44 1.30
CA LEU A 199 6.51 12.09 0.02
C LEU A 199 6.13 13.33 -0.79
N SER A 200 5.70 14.44 -0.13
CA SER A 200 5.04 15.57 -0.78
C SER A 200 3.79 15.11 -1.56
N THR A 201 3.22 15.96 -2.40
CA THR A 201 2.14 15.56 -3.31
C THR A 201 2.68 14.70 -4.45
N VAL A 202 1.89 13.73 -4.91
CA VAL A 202 2.31 12.72 -5.91
C VAL A 202 1.61 12.97 -7.24
N PRO A 203 2.34 13.11 -8.37
CA PRO A 203 1.74 13.27 -9.69
C PRO A 203 0.92 12.03 -10.09
N PHE A 204 -0.14 12.22 -10.85
CA PHE A 204 -1.00 11.14 -11.34
C PHE A 204 -0.24 10.04 -12.08
N LYS A 205 0.73 10.39 -12.92
CA LYS A 205 1.55 9.43 -13.66
C LYS A 205 2.30 8.44 -12.75
N ASN A 206 2.56 8.81 -11.49
CA ASN A 206 3.29 8.00 -10.53
C ASN A 206 2.42 6.93 -9.84
N LEU A 207 1.08 7.01 -9.96
CA LEU A 207 0.18 6.01 -9.40
C LEU A 207 0.27 4.73 -10.24
N ILE A 208 0.43 3.57 -9.60
CA ILE A 208 0.65 2.29 -10.29
C ILE A 208 -0.63 1.47 -10.29
N ALA A 209 -1.25 1.28 -9.12
CA ALA A 209 -2.37 0.37 -8.93
C ALA A 209 -3.20 0.74 -7.70
N LYS A 210 -4.47 0.32 -7.71
CA LYS A 210 -5.37 0.36 -6.55
C LYS A 210 -5.24 -0.94 -5.77
N GLY A 211 -4.90 -0.87 -4.48
CA GLY A 211 -4.95 -2.02 -3.57
C GLY A 211 -6.39 -2.40 -3.31
N GLN A 212 -6.73 -3.68 -3.37
CA GLN A 212 -8.10 -4.17 -3.19
C GLN A 212 -8.29 -4.88 -1.85
N PHE A 213 -7.47 -5.89 -1.61
CA PHE A 213 -7.53 -6.72 -0.40
C PHE A 213 -6.17 -7.38 -0.13
N VAL A 214 -5.99 -7.91 1.07
CA VAL A 214 -4.83 -8.74 1.41
C VAL A 214 -5.02 -10.13 0.78
N PHE A 215 -4.19 -10.49 -0.19
CA PHE A 215 -4.29 -11.78 -0.86
C PHE A 215 -3.80 -12.93 0.04
N PHE A 216 -2.62 -12.75 0.63
CA PHE A 216 -2.13 -13.59 1.72
C PHE A 216 -1.19 -12.81 2.62
N SER A 217 -0.88 -13.34 3.78
CA SER A 217 -0.07 -12.70 4.80
C SER A 217 0.88 -13.68 5.46
N ILE A 218 2.12 -13.23 5.69
CA ILE A 218 3.19 -14.07 6.24
C ILE A 218 4.06 -13.25 7.20
N VAL A 219 4.37 -13.80 8.37
CA VAL A 219 5.23 -13.13 9.35
C VAL A 219 6.68 -13.10 8.87
N THR A 220 7.18 -14.23 8.38
CA THR A 220 8.56 -14.35 7.90
C THR A 220 8.60 -14.21 6.38
N PRO A 221 9.29 -13.20 5.81
CA PRO A 221 9.35 -13.01 4.37
C PRO A 221 9.92 -14.26 3.67
N LEU A 222 9.38 -14.58 2.50
CA LEU A 222 9.79 -15.73 1.69
C LEU A 222 11.26 -15.69 1.28
N TRP A 223 11.76 -14.49 1.08
CA TRP A 223 13.13 -14.25 0.63
C TRP A 223 13.76 -13.11 1.43
N ASP A 224 15.00 -13.30 1.86
CA ASP A 224 15.82 -12.24 2.43
C ASP A 224 17.22 -12.28 1.78
N ALA A 225 17.54 -11.24 1.04
CA ALA A 225 18.81 -11.14 0.31
C ALA A 225 20.07 -11.17 1.21
N LYS A 226 19.90 -10.94 2.53
CA LYS A 226 21.00 -11.00 3.51
C LYS A 226 21.26 -12.41 4.05
N GLU A 227 20.36 -13.35 3.80
CA GLU A 227 20.47 -14.72 4.29
C GLU A 227 21.29 -15.62 3.37
N THR A 228 21.97 -16.58 3.95
CA THR A 228 22.64 -17.65 3.21
C THR A 228 21.63 -18.59 2.56
N ILE A 229 22.05 -19.40 1.57
CA ILE A 229 21.20 -20.41 0.92
C ILE A 229 20.58 -21.37 1.95
N ILE A 230 21.35 -21.79 2.97
CA ILE A 230 20.87 -22.65 4.06
C ILE A 230 19.81 -21.92 4.90
N GLY A 231 20.00 -20.63 5.16
CA GLY A 231 19.02 -19.76 5.83
C GLY A 231 17.70 -19.68 5.05
N GLN A 232 17.77 -19.52 3.73
CA GLN A 232 16.59 -19.51 2.85
C GLN A 232 15.84 -20.85 2.90
N ILE A 233 16.54 -21.99 2.87
CA ILE A 233 15.91 -23.33 2.95
C ILE A 233 15.18 -23.50 4.30
N LYS A 234 15.78 -23.07 5.42
CA LYS A 234 15.13 -23.10 6.74
C LYS A 234 13.88 -22.21 6.78
N ARG A 235 13.91 -21.06 6.11
CA ARG A 235 12.73 -20.16 5.99
C ARG A 235 11.58 -20.82 5.25
N VAL A 236 11.86 -21.54 4.16
CA VAL A 236 10.84 -22.30 3.43
C VAL A 236 10.17 -23.34 4.33
N GLY A 237 10.92 -24.02 5.20
CA GLY A 237 10.36 -24.94 6.21
C GLY A 237 9.47 -24.26 7.26
N ALA A 238 9.82 -23.03 7.68
CA ALA A 238 9.06 -22.25 8.65
C ALA A 238 7.85 -21.53 8.02
N TRP A 239 7.76 -21.48 6.70
CA TRP A 239 6.77 -20.73 5.97
C TRP A 239 5.33 -21.14 6.29
N ALA A 240 5.07 -22.45 6.32
CA ALA A 240 3.72 -22.97 6.59
C ALA A 240 3.18 -22.56 7.97
N THR A 241 4.06 -22.38 8.96
CA THR A 241 3.69 -21.97 10.33
C THR A 241 3.65 -20.45 10.52
N SER A 242 4.15 -19.68 9.56
CA SER A 242 4.18 -18.22 9.62
C SER A 242 3.05 -17.53 8.86
N LEU A 243 2.13 -18.32 8.26
CA LEU A 243 0.96 -17.78 7.55
C LEU A 243 -0.08 -17.24 8.55
N ARG A 244 -0.57 -16.03 8.29
CA ARG A 244 -1.68 -15.40 9.02
C ARG A 244 -2.97 -15.59 8.24
N PHE A 245 -3.62 -16.76 8.37
CA PHE A 245 -4.81 -17.13 7.62
C PHE A 245 -6.00 -16.20 7.83
N ASN A 246 -6.13 -15.63 9.04
CA ASN A 246 -7.18 -14.66 9.39
C ASN A 246 -7.10 -13.36 8.57
N ARG A 247 -5.95 -13.08 7.93
CA ARG A 247 -5.79 -11.92 7.08
C ARG A 247 -6.08 -12.17 5.60
N PHE A 248 -6.29 -13.41 5.20
CA PHE A 248 -6.53 -13.73 3.79
C PHE A 248 -7.85 -13.12 3.33
N PHE A 249 -7.82 -12.47 2.17
CA PHE A 249 -8.96 -11.79 1.54
C PHE A 249 -9.57 -10.65 2.36
N THR A 250 -8.82 -10.13 3.35
CA THR A 250 -9.23 -8.97 4.14
C THR A 250 -9.31 -7.72 3.26
N SER A 251 -10.46 -7.07 3.22
CA SER A 251 -10.67 -5.80 2.50
C SER A 251 -9.79 -4.68 3.07
N LEU A 252 -9.31 -3.79 2.20
CA LEU A 252 -8.57 -2.58 2.61
C LEU A 252 -9.49 -1.37 2.84
N TYR A 253 -10.79 -1.53 2.60
CA TYR A 253 -11.78 -0.42 2.59
C TYR A 253 -12.80 -0.52 3.71
N GLU A 254 -13.03 -1.70 4.24
CA GLU A 254 -13.90 -1.87 5.40
C GLU A 254 -13.07 -1.85 6.67
N PRO A 255 -13.55 -1.16 7.73
CA PRO A 255 -12.89 -1.21 9.02
C PRO A 255 -12.93 -2.64 9.54
N ASN A 256 -11.85 -3.38 9.36
CA ASN A 256 -11.77 -4.76 9.80
C ASN A 256 -11.44 -4.81 11.31
N GLU A 257 -12.35 -5.33 12.11
CA GLU A 257 -12.16 -5.49 13.55
C GLU A 257 -11.16 -6.61 13.89
N LEU A 258 -10.89 -7.53 12.95
CA LEU A 258 -9.97 -8.67 13.13
C LEU A 258 -8.50 -8.29 13.40
N ILE A 259 -8.09 -7.04 13.13
CA ILE A 259 -6.74 -6.56 13.47
C ILE A 259 -6.56 -6.40 15.00
N LEU A 260 -7.64 -6.52 15.77
CA LEU A 260 -7.61 -6.35 17.23
C LEU A 260 -7.12 -7.58 18.00
N GLU A 261 -7.09 -8.77 17.40
CA GLU A 261 -6.84 -10.03 18.13
C GLU A 261 -5.41 -10.57 17.99
N ASP A 262 -4.61 -10.06 17.07
CA ASP A 262 -3.25 -10.59 16.80
C ASP A 262 -2.17 -10.09 17.78
N GLY A 263 -2.54 -9.41 18.85
CA GLY A 263 -1.68 -8.96 19.95
C GLY A 263 -1.68 -9.90 21.18
N LYS A 264 -1.99 -11.21 20.99
CA LYS A 264 -1.86 -12.22 22.04
C LYS A 264 -1.01 -13.39 21.58
#